data_8c7d7041712fda4254a8cca09e421076
#
_entry.id   8c7d7041712fda4254a8cca09e421076
#
_cell.length_a   1.000
_cell.length_b   1.000
_cell.length_c   1.000
_cell.angle_alpha   90.00
_cell.angle_beta   90.00
_cell.angle_gamma   90.00
#
_symmetry.space_group_name_H-M   'P 1'
#
loop_
_entity.id
_entity.type
_entity.pdbx_description
1 polymer ?
#
loop_
_entity_poly.entity_id
_entity_poly.type
_entity_poly.pdbx_seq_one_letter_code
_entity_poly.pdbx_strand_id
1 'polypeptide(L)'
;MSSGAEAENPSDQKRLMDATYGLHRHFYDLTRKFYLLGRDTMIRELDVPKGGSVLEVGCGTARNLIVAAKHWPDARFYGFDISDAMLTQARSSLTRTGLSDKITLAQGDAGSFDVSSLFGIDKVDRIFMSYTISMIPPWQEAIERAAEQLKPGGSLNIVDFGQYERLPALAKKLHYKSLNDFHVYPRRELPAVLKRVAEAHDMALDFRSLWRGYTWRATLTKG
;
A
#
# COMPACT_ATOMS: atom_id res chain seq x y z
N MET A 1 12.15 -34.43 0.83
CA MET A 1 13.22 -33.45 0.55
C MET A 1 12.59 -32.08 0.65
N SER A 2 12.86 -31.41 1.78
CA SER A 2 12.28 -30.11 2.14
C SER A 2 13.09 -29.04 1.45
N SER A 3 12.50 -28.29 0.50
CA SER A 3 13.10 -27.06 -0.03
C SER A 3 12.71 -25.94 0.92
N GLY A 4 13.62 -25.54 1.79
CA GLY A 4 13.48 -24.36 2.63
C GLY A 4 13.36 -23.11 1.75
N ALA A 5 12.31 -22.33 1.96
CA ALA A 5 12.26 -20.95 1.51
C ALA A 5 13.30 -20.18 2.33
N GLU A 6 14.43 -19.83 1.71
CA GLU A 6 15.38 -18.89 2.29
C GLU A 6 14.67 -17.56 2.48
N ALA A 7 14.67 -17.06 3.70
CA ALA A 7 14.19 -15.72 4.01
C ALA A 7 15.10 -14.72 3.27
N GLU A 8 14.56 -14.07 2.24
CA GLU A 8 15.29 -13.05 1.48
C GLU A 8 15.72 -11.90 2.42
N ASN A 9 17.00 -11.61 2.39
CA ASN A 9 17.63 -10.59 3.23
C ASN A 9 17.07 -9.19 2.89
N PRO A 10 16.71 -8.35 3.86
CA PRO A 10 16.22 -6.97 3.64
C PRO A 10 17.15 -6.13 2.74
N SER A 11 18.47 -6.38 2.76
CA SER A 11 19.43 -5.72 1.88
C SER A 11 19.28 -6.10 0.41
N ASP A 12 18.84 -7.32 0.11
CA ASP A 12 18.63 -7.79 -1.24
C ASP A 12 17.29 -7.30 -1.81
N GLN A 13 16.27 -7.17 -0.95
CA GLN A 13 15.00 -6.53 -1.30
C GLN A 13 15.20 -5.05 -1.65
N LYS A 14 15.98 -4.32 -0.84
CA LYS A 14 16.31 -2.92 -1.12
C LYS A 14 17.02 -2.77 -2.47
N ARG A 15 18.03 -3.62 -2.74
CA ARG A 15 18.78 -3.61 -4.02
C ARG A 15 17.88 -3.94 -5.21
N LEU A 16 16.98 -4.92 -5.07
CA LEU A 16 16.06 -5.32 -6.13
C LEU A 16 15.06 -4.19 -6.45
N MET A 17 14.52 -3.55 -5.43
CA MET A 17 13.63 -2.41 -5.58
C MET A 17 14.35 -1.22 -6.22
N ASP A 18 15.52 -0.85 -5.75
CA ASP A 18 16.31 0.26 -6.31
C ASP A 18 16.74 0.00 -7.76
N ALA A 19 17.11 -1.24 -8.13
CA ALA A 19 17.47 -1.63 -9.48
C ALA A 19 16.25 -1.61 -10.44
N THR A 20 15.10 -2.09 -9.98
CA THR A 20 13.85 -2.11 -10.77
C THR A 20 13.35 -0.70 -11.05
N TYR A 21 13.47 0.20 -10.08
CA TYR A 21 13.04 1.60 -10.20
C TYR A 21 14.05 2.49 -10.97
N GLY A 22 15.33 2.13 -11.01
CA GLY A 22 16.36 2.94 -11.68
C GLY A 22 16.25 2.97 -13.21
N LEU A 23 15.83 1.89 -13.83
CA LEU A 23 15.89 1.72 -15.31
C LEU A 23 14.63 2.20 -16.05
N HIS A 24 13.46 2.26 -15.40
CA HIS A 24 12.18 2.58 -16.05
C HIS A 24 11.45 3.81 -15.49
N ARG A 25 12.17 4.67 -14.85
CA ARG A 25 11.70 5.76 -13.98
C ARG A 25 10.63 6.69 -14.57
N HIS A 26 10.75 7.10 -15.82
CA HIS A 26 9.85 8.06 -16.46
C HIS A 26 8.65 7.41 -17.15
N PHE A 27 8.81 6.17 -17.61
CA PHE A 27 7.74 5.41 -18.25
C PHE A 27 6.79 4.78 -17.23
N TYR A 28 7.33 4.44 -16.07
CA TYR A 28 6.62 3.78 -14.99
C TYR A 28 5.55 4.69 -14.34
N ASP A 29 5.86 5.96 -14.10
CA ASP A 29 4.89 6.91 -13.50
C ASP A 29 3.74 7.27 -14.44
N LEU A 30 3.99 7.38 -15.74
CA LEU A 30 2.97 7.73 -16.72
C LEU A 30 1.99 6.56 -16.96
N THR A 31 2.49 5.33 -17.03
CA THR A 31 1.66 4.13 -17.25
C THR A 31 0.87 3.74 -16.01
N ARG A 32 1.41 3.95 -14.80
CA ARG A 32 0.73 3.67 -13.52
C ARG A 32 -0.64 4.33 -13.40
N LYS A 33 -0.83 5.52 -13.94
CA LYS A 33 -2.10 6.26 -13.87
C LYS A 33 -3.27 5.47 -14.48
N PHE A 34 -3.01 4.65 -15.50
CA PHE A 34 -4.02 3.90 -16.25
C PHE A 34 -4.26 2.48 -15.71
N TYR A 35 -3.33 1.90 -14.94
CA TYR A 35 -3.44 0.53 -14.46
C TYR A 35 -3.90 0.39 -13.01
N LEU A 36 -3.76 1.44 -12.18
CA LEU A 36 -4.06 1.38 -10.75
C LEU A 36 -5.49 1.86 -10.48
N LEU A 37 -6.47 1.05 -10.92
CA LEU A 37 -7.89 1.37 -10.79
C LEU A 37 -8.35 1.38 -9.33
N GLY A 38 -9.31 2.25 -8.99
CA GLY A 38 -9.90 2.31 -7.64
C GLY A 38 -9.09 3.06 -6.59
N ARG A 39 -7.83 3.38 -6.86
CA ARG A 39 -6.93 4.07 -5.94
C ARG A 39 -7.47 5.44 -5.49
N ASP A 40 -7.81 6.30 -6.43
CA ASP A 40 -8.30 7.65 -6.12
C ASP A 40 -9.70 7.61 -5.48
N THR A 41 -10.50 6.59 -5.79
CA THR A 41 -11.78 6.34 -5.12
C THR A 41 -11.57 5.94 -3.68
N MET A 42 -10.68 4.99 -3.41
CA MET A 42 -10.33 4.59 -2.04
C MET A 42 -9.85 5.80 -1.21
N ILE A 43 -8.98 6.64 -1.76
CA ILE A 43 -8.46 7.83 -1.05
C ILE A 43 -9.60 8.80 -0.69
N ARG A 44 -10.56 9.02 -1.59
CA ARG A 44 -11.72 9.89 -1.32
C ARG A 44 -12.69 9.30 -0.29
N GLU A 45 -12.72 7.98 -0.15
CA GLU A 45 -13.60 7.25 0.76
C GLU A 45 -12.90 6.81 2.06
N LEU A 46 -11.72 7.36 2.39
CA LEU A 46 -11.02 7.06 3.65
C LEU A 46 -11.80 7.49 4.90
N ASP A 47 -12.76 8.40 4.77
CA ASP A 47 -13.57 8.91 5.88
C ASP A 47 -12.71 9.37 7.06
N VAL A 48 -11.77 10.27 6.79
CA VAL A 48 -10.79 10.73 7.79
C VAL A 48 -11.46 11.67 8.78
N PRO A 49 -11.42 11.42 10.10
CA PRO A 49 -11.99 12.32 11.09
C PRO A 49 -11.25 13.67 11.07
N LYS A 50 -11.95 14.74 11.47
CA LYS A 50 -11.35 16.08 11.52
C LYS A 50 -10.13 16.10 12.44
N GLY A 51 -9.00 16.57 11.92
CA GLY A 51 -7.72 16.54 12.62
C GLY A 51 -7.09 15.16 12.76
N GLY A 52 -7.66 14.14 12.10
CA GLY A 52 -7.19 12.76 12.13
C GLY A 52 -5.85 12.54 11.45
N SER A 53 -5.33 11.34 11.64
CA SER A 53 -4.03 10.89 11.12
C SER A 53 -4.20 9.79 10.08
N VAL A 54 -3.45 9.90 8.98
CA VAL A 54 -3.48 8.94 7.85
C VAL A 54 -2.09 8.45 7.56
N LEU A 55 -1.91 7.13 7.45
CA LEU A 55 -0.65 6.49 7.08
C LEU A 55 -0.77 5.76 5.73
N GLU A 56 0.18 5.96 4.84
CA GLU A 56 0.38 5.12 3.66
C GLU A 56 1.57 4.17 3.88
N VAL A 57 1.33 2.87 3.76
CA VAL A 57 2.36 1.83 3.78
C VAL A 57 2.88 1.62 2.36
N GLY A 58 4.20 1.76 2.16
CA GLY A 58 4.82 1.71 0.82
C GLY A 58 4.43 2.92 -0.03
N CYS A 59 4.71 4.13 0.46
CA CYS A 59 4.23 5.37 -0.12
C CYS A 59 4.89 5.75 -1.47
N GLY A 60 5.98 5.09 -1.84
CA GLY A 60 6.70 5.38 -3.09
C GLY A 60 7.05 6.85 -3.23
N THR A 61 6.62 7.48 -4.32
CA THR A 61 6.85 8.90 -4.62
C THR A 61 5.87 9.86 -3.93
N ALA A 62 5.10 9.39 -2.96
CA ALA A 62 4.08 10.12 -2.19
C ALA A 62 2.90 10.67 -3.03
N ARG A 63 2.68 10.17 -4.24
CA ARG A 63 1.57 10.63 -5.10
C ARG A 63 0.22 10.54 -4.42
N ASN A 64 -0.04 9.42 -3.74
CA ASN A 64 -1.32 9.16 -3.08
C ASN A 64 -1.51 10.03 -1.84
N LEU A 65 -0.45 10.22 -1.05
CA LEU A 65 -0.46 11.13 0.10
C LEU A 65 -0.75 12.57 -0.33
N ILE A 66 -0.19 13.03 -1.46
CA ILE A 66 -0.46 14.36 -2.03
C ILE A 66 -1.95 14.49 -2.41
N VAL A 67 -2.53 13.46 -3.02
CA VAL A 67 -3.98 13.45 -3.36
C VAL A 67 -4.83 13.43 -2.10
N ALA A 68 -4.47 12.60 -1.12
CA ALA A 68 -5.17 12.50 0.16
C ALA A 68 -5.12 13.83 0.93
N ALA A 69 -3.96 14.47 1.02
CA ALA A 69 -3.79 15.75 1.72
C ALA A 69 -4.57 16.91 1.10
N LYS A 70 -4.80 16.87 -0.22
CA LYS A 70 -5.68 17.84 -0.90
C LYS A 70 -7.15 17.58 -0.65
N HIS A 71 -7.54 16.31 -0.49
CA HIS A 71 -8.93 15.91 -0.25
C HIS A 71 -9.35 16.07 1.21
N TRP A 72 -8.42 15.80 2.13
CA TRP A 72 -8.61 15.84 3.59
C TRP A 72 -7.70 16.90 4.22
N PRO A 73 -7.96 18.21 4.01
CA PRO A 73 -7.02 19.28 4.34
C PRO A 73 -6.76 19.45 5.85
N ASP A 74 -7.66 18.97 6.70
CA ASP A 74 -7.52 19.07 8.16
C ASP A 74 -6.73 17.91 8.77
N ALA A 75 -6.41 16.85 7.99
CA ALA A 75 -5.71 15.68 8.47
C ALA A 75 -4.18 15.84 8.44
N ARG A 76 -3.48 15.01 9.20
CA ARG A 76 -2.02 14.82 9.18
C ARG A 76 -1.69 13.54 8.44
N PHE A 77 -0.65 13.58 7.62
CA PHE A 77 -0.28 12.46 6.77
C PHE A 77 1.12 11.96 7.08
N TYR A 78 1.23 10.65 7.06
CA TYR A 78 2.46 9.91 7.29
C TYR A 78 2.64 8.92 6.15
N GLY A 79 3.88 8.68 5.75
CA GLY A 79 4.18 7.67 4.76
C GLY A 79 5.57 7.12 4.95
N PHE A 80 5.74 5.85 4.68
CA PHE A 80 7.07 5.26 4.66
C PHE A 80 7.24 4.35 3.46
N ASP A 81 8.50 4.18 3.07
CA ASP A 81 8.90 3.26 2.01
C ASP A 81 10.28 2.68 2.36
N ILE A 82 10.57 1.48 1.87
CA ILE A 82 11.89 0.86 2.07
C ILE A 82 12.96 1.51 1.19
N SER A 83 12.56 2.09 0.05
CA SER A 83 13.45 2.65 -0.97
C SER A 83 13.79 4.13 -0.70
N ASP A 84 15.05 4.43 -0.42
CA ASP A 84 15.56 5.80 -0.30
C ASP A 84 15.39 6.60 -1.61
N ALA A 85 15.50 5.94 -2.76
CA ALA A 85 15.33 6.57 -4.06
C ALA A 85 13.89 7.07 -4.23
N MET A 86 12.90 6.29 -3.79
CA MET A 86 11.49 6.69 -3.80
C MET A 86 11.24 7.84 -2.83
N LEU A 87 11.77 7.77 -1.62
CA LEU A 87 11.63 8.82 -0.61
C LEU A 87 12.28 10.14 -1.04
N THR A 88 13.40 10.09 -1.73
CA THR A 88 14.03 11.28 -2.32
C THR A 88 13.13 11.98 -3.32
N GLN A 89 12.46 11.20 -4.20
CA GLN A 89 11.48 11.75 -5.13
C GLN A 89 10.22 12.24 -4.41
N ALA A 90 9.76 11.50 -3.40
CA ALA A 90 8.64 11.90 -2.58
C ALA A 90 8.88 13.28 -1.95
N ARG A 91 10.02 13.50 -1.29
CA ARG A 91 10.39 14.79 -0.70
C ARG A 91 10.39 15.92 -1.74
N SER A 92 10.99 15.68 -2.92
CA SER A 92 10.96 16.64 -4.03
C SER A 92 9.52 16.96 -4.49
N SER A 93 8.65 15.95 -4.55
CA SER A 93 7.24 16.13 -4.91
C SER A 93 6.47 16.94 -3.86
N LEU A 94 6.74 16.71 -2.56
CA LEU A 94 6.14 17.46 -1.46
C LEU A 94 6.56 18.92 -1.49
N THR A 95 7.84 19.21 -1.69
CA THR A 95 8.35 20.59 -1.82
C THR A 95 7.67 21.32 -2.99
N ARG A 96 7.59 20.69 -4.16
CA ARG A 96 6.96 21.27 -5.36
C ARG A 96 5.46 21.52 -5.17
N THR A 97 4.79 20.75 -4.32
CA THR A 97 3.34 20.89 -4.06
C THR A 97 3.01 21.71 -2.81
N GLY A 98 4.02 22.17 -2.06
CA GLY A 98 3.83 22.93 -0.81
C GLY A 98 3.23 22.11 0.33
N LEU A 99 3.46 20.79 0.35
CA LEU A 99 2.87 19.89 1.35
C LEU A 99 3.89 19.30 2.34
N SER A 100 5.12 19.82 2.37
CA SER A 100 6.19 19.32 3.24
C SER A 100 5.86 19.40 4.73
N ASP A 101 5.08 20.39 5.16
CA ASP A 101 4.66 20.56 6.55
C ASP A 101 3.46 19.70 6.95
N LYS A 102 2.75 19.12 5.96
CA LYS A 102 1.56 18.29 6.18
C LYS A 102 1.84 16.79 6.10
N ILE A 103 2.88 16.40 5.39
CA ILE A 103 3.19 15.00 5.10
C ILE A 103 4.58 14.68 5.65
N THR A 104 4.65 13.81 6.64
CA THR A 104 5.91 13.31 7.22
C THR A 104 6.29 12.00 6.56
N LEU A 105 7.53 11.90 6.09
CA LEU A 105 8.07 10.70 5.42
C LEU A 105 9.18 10.07 6.24
N ALA A 106 9.18 8.74 6.35
CA ALA A 106 10.23 7.95 6.98
C ALA A 106 10.70 6.80 6.07
N GLN A 107 11.88 6.27 6.32
CA GLN A 107 12.29 4.99 5.77
C GLN A 107 11.85 3.88 6.71
N GLY A 108 11.23 2.80 6.17
CA GLY A 108 10.75 1.69 6.99
C GLY A 108 10.43 0.46 6.19
N ASP A 109 10.41 -0.69 6.86
CA ASP A 109 10.02 -1.99 6.30
C ASP A 109 8.57 -2.29 6.69
N ALA A 110 7.75 -2.62 5.69
CA ALA A 110 6.32 -2.90 5.88
C ALA A 110 6.04 -4.14 6.76
N GLY A 111 6.95 -5.11 6.79
CA GLY A 111 6.80 -6.32 7.62
C GLY A 111 7.05 -6.09 9.11
N SER A 112 7.71 -5.00 9.49
CA SER A 112 8.15 -4.76 10.88
C SER A 112 7.93 -3.34 11.40
N PHE A 113 7.20 -2.50 10.67
CA PHE A 113 7.03 -1.09 11.04
C PHE A 113 6.27 -0.89 12.35
N ASP A 114 6.61 0.20 13.02
CA ASP A 114 5.94 0.72 14.19
C ASP A 114 5.84 2.24 14.08
N VAL A 115 4.61 2.79 14.20
CA VAL A 115 4.38 4.22 13.97
C VAL A 115 4.99 5.10 15.05
N SER A 116 5.19 4.57 16.26
CA SER A 116 5.84 5.33 17.33
C SER A 116 7.33 5.49 17.07
N SER A 117 7.97 4.44 16.57
CA SER A 117 9.38 4.46 16.20
C SER A 117 9.65 5.32 14.96
N LEU A 118 8.75 5.28 13.97
CA LEU A 118 8.93 6.00 12.71
C LEU A 118 8.55 7.49 12.80
N PHE A 119 7.51 7.83 13.58
CA PHE A 119 6.88 9.14 13.55
C PHE A 119 6.64 9.77 14.92
N GLY A 120 6.93 9.05 16.01
CA GLY A 120 6.69 9.53 17.39
C GLY A 120 5.21 9.64 17.75
N ILE A 121 4.34 8.84 17.14
CA ILE A 121 2.89 8.80 17.39
C ILE A 121 2.45 7.40 17.80
N ASP A 122 1.49 7.27 18.71
CA ASP A 122 1.10 5.95 19.22
C ASP A 122 0.32 5.13 18.20
N LYS A 123 -0.70 5.70 17.58
CA LYS A 123 -1.60 5.05 16.63
C LYS A 123 -2.19 6.06 15.66
N VAL A 124 -2.75 5.55 14.54
CA VAL A 124 -3.36 6.35 13.48
C VAL A 124 -4.83 6.05 13.27
N ASP A 125 -5.57 7.00 12.71
CA ASP A 125 -7.00 6.85 12.45
C ASP A 125 -7.27 6.06 11.17
N ARG A 126 -6.43 6.24 10.14
CA ARG A 126 -6.58 5.56 8.84
C ARG A 126 -5.23 5.07 8.35
N ILE A 127 -5.21 3.84 7.88
CA ILE A 127 -4.07 3.27 7.15
C ILE A 127 -4.57 2.87 5.77
N PHE A 128 -3.75 3.10 4.75
CA PHE A 128 -4.02 2.55 3.44
C PHE A 128 -2.80 1.93 2.77
N MET A 129 -3.07 0.92 1.95
CA MET A 129 -2.12 0.23 1.09
C MET A 129 -2.66 0.26 -0.35
N SER A 130 -1.90 0.84 -1.25
CA SER A 130 -2.34 1.03 -2.63
C SER A 130 -1.38 0.39 -3.61
N TYR A 131 -1.73 -0.81 -4.09
CA TYR A 131 -0.89 -1.63 -4.97
C TYR A 131 0.50 -1.91 -4.39
N THR A 132 0.54 -2.07 -3.09
CA THR A 132 1.74 -2.37 -2.29
C THR A 132 1.85 -3.86 -2.01
N ILE A 133 0.73 -4.52 -1.67
CA ILE A 133 0.68 -5.93 -1.24
C ILE A 133 1.19 -6.88 -2.32
N SER A 134 0.88 -6.61 -3.58
CA SER A 134 1.37 -7.41 -4.71
C SER A 134 2.87 -7.26 -4.98
N MET A 135 3.54 -6.28 -4.38
CA MET A 135 4.94 -5.95 -4.62
C MET A 135 5.88 -6.30 -3.47
N ILE A 136 5.37 -6.41 -2.24
CA ILE A 136 6.19 -6.66 -1.05
C ILE A 136 6.14 -8.13 -0.64
N PRO A 137 7.29 -8.77 -0.32
CA PRO A 137 7.31 -10.15 0.17
C PRO A 137 6.59 -10.32 1.53
N PRO A 138 6.85 -9.50 2.59
CA PRO A 138 6.21 -9.64 3.89
C PRO A 138 4.80 -9.01 3.92
N TRP A 139 3.97 -9.29 2.89
CA TRP A 139 2.66 -8.64 2.76
C TRP A 139 1.63 -9.05 3.83
N GLN A 140 1.74 -10.28 4.36
CA GLN A 140 0.85 -10.75 5.43
C GLN A 140 1.17 -10.05 6.74
N GLU A 141 2.46 -9.98 7.06
CA GLU A 141 3.00 -9.26 8.21
C GLU A 141 2.65 -7.77 8.14
N ALA A 142 2.72 -7.18 6.95
CA ALA A 142 2.36 -5.78 6.73
C ALA A 142 0.88 -5.49 7.04
N ILE A 143 -0.03 -6.40 6.69
CA ILE A 143 -1.46 -6.28 7.01
C ILE A 143 -1.68 -6.42 8.52
N GLU A 144 -1.04 -7.40 9.15
CA GLU A 144 -1.11 -7.63 10.59
C GLU A 144 -0.62 -6.41 11.37
N ARG A 145 0.57 -5.93 11.03
CA ARG A 145 1.14 -4.71 11.62
C ARG A 145 0.22 -3.50 11.46
N ALA A 146 -0.36 -3.31 10.26
CA ALA A 146 -1.28 -2.21 10.04
C ALA A 146 -2.53 -2.27 10.95
N ALA A 147 -3.09 -3.46 11.18
CA ALA A 147 -4.22 -3.63 12.10
C ALA A 147 -3.85 -3.28 13.54
N GLU A 148 -2.63 -3.63 13.98
CA GLU A 148 -2.10 -3.29 15.31
C GLU A 148 -1.94 -1.77 15.50
N GLN A 149 -1.56 -1.03 14.47
CA GLN A 149 -1.26 0.41 14.53
C GLN A 149 -2.51 1.32 14.47
N LEU A 150 -3.72 0.74 14.35
CA LEU A 150 -4.97 1.49 14.30
C LEU A 150 -5.51 1.83 15.69
N LYS A 151 -6.03 3.05 15.82
CA LYS A 151 -6.86 3.46 16.95
C LYS A 151 -8.19 2.69 16.98
N PRO A 152 -8.91 2.60 18.12
CA PRO A 152 -10.32 2.23 18.13
C PRO A 152 -11.12 3.11 17.14
N GLY A 153 -12.04 2.52 16.37
CA GLY A 153 -12.76 3.20 15.30
C GLY A 153 -11.91 3.52 14.05
N GLY A 154 -10.64 3.11 14.04
CA GLY A 154 -9.74 3.29 12.90
C GLY A 154 -9.99 2.26 11.79
N SER A 155 -9.49 2.54 10.58
CA SER A 155 -9.63 1.60 9.46
C SER A 155 -8.36 1.40 8.64
N LEU A 156 -8.17 0.14 8.18
CA LEU A 156 -7.19 -0.26 7.17
C LEU A 156 -7.90 -0.40 5.82
N ASN A 157 -7.44 0.35 4.83
CA ASN A 157 -8.01 0.39 3.50
C ASN A 157 -7.00 -0.14 2.48
N ILE A 158 -7.39 -1.13 1.71
CA ILE A 158 -6.52 -1.82 0.76
C ILE A 158 -7.13 -1.75 -0.63
N VAL A 159 -6.32 -1.41 -1.62
CA VAL A 159 -6.61 -1.60 -3.04
C VAL A 159 -5.41 -2.26 -3.71
N ASP A 160 -5.63 -3.39 -4.37
CA ASP A 160 -4.56 -4.12 -5.06
C ASP A 160 -5.11 -4.95 -6.22
N PHE A 161 -4.23 -5.56 -7.01
CA PHE A 161 -4.62 -6.43 -8.11
C PHE A 161 -5.39 -7.65 -7.60
N GLY A 162 -6.51 -7.92 -8.28
CA GLY A 162 -7.30 -9.13 -8.08
C GLY A 162 -6.79 -10.32 -8.91
N GLN A 163 -7.62 -11.35 -9.02
CA GLN A 163 -7.27 -12.58 -9.73
C GLN A 163 -7.87 -12.66 -11.14
N TYR A 164 -8.46 -11.56 -11.62
CA TYR A 164 -9.05 -11.48 -12.97
C TYR A 164 -10.11 -12.57 -13.21
N GLU A 165 -10.93 -12.87 -12.21
CA GLU A 165 -11.81 -14.05 -12.17
C GLU A 165 -12.76 -14.13 -13.35
N ARG A 166 -13.23 -12.98 -13.84
CA ARG A 166 -14.21 -12.88 -14.93
C ARG A 166 -13.62 -12.35 -16.24
N LEU A 167 -12.28 -12.34 -16.38
CA LEU A 167 -11.65 -12.01 -17.66
C LEU A 167 -11.45 -13.25 -18.53
N PRO A 168 -11.50 -13.11 -19.88
CA PRO A 168 -11.16 -14.19 -20.80
C PRO A 168 -9.73 -14.69 -20.54
N ALA A 169 -9.51 -16.01 -20.67
CA ALA A 169 -8.24 -16.66 -20.34
C ALA A 169 -7.03 -16.06 -21.06
N LEU A 170 -7.18 -15.66 -22.33
CA LEU A 170 -6.11 -15.06 -23.12
C LEU A 170 -5.74 -13.67 -22.57
N ALA A 171 -6.72 -12.82 -22.25
CA ALA A 171 -6.50 -11.51 -21.65
C ALA A 171 -5.83 -11.63 -20.28
N LYS A 172 -6.28 -12.60 -19.48
CA LYS A 172 -5.67 -12.92 -18.18
C LYS A 172 -4.20 -13.32 -18.33
N LYS A 173 -3.88 -14.23 -19.26
CA LYS A 173 -2.50 -14.70 -19.50
C LYS A 173 -1.57 -13.55 -19.93
N LEU A 174 -2.03 -12.68 -20.82
CA LEU A 174 -1.26 -11.53 -21.31
C LEU A 174 -0.97 -10.54 -20.18
N HIS A 175 -1.99 -10.28 -19.34
CA HIS A 175 -1.86 -9.35 -18.23
C HIS A 175 -0.93 -9.86 -17.13
N TYR A 176 -1.02 -11.15 -16.75
CA TYR A 176 -0.08 -11.77 -15.80
C TYR A 176 1.36 -11.72 -16.30
N LYS A 177 1.59 -11.93 -17.61
CA LYS A 177 2.92 -11.78 -18.19
C LYS A 177 3.46 -10.36 -17.98
N SER A 178 2.64 -9.35 -18.27
CA SER A 178 3.02 -7.94 -18.07
C SER A 178 3.31 -7.65 -16.59
N LEU A 179 2.52 -8.16 -15.65
CA LEU A 179 2.76 -7.95 -14.21
C LEU A 179 4.06 -8.60 -13.74
N ASN A 180 4.34 -9.82 -14.19
CA ASN A 180 5.58 -10.52 -13.85
C ASN A 180 6.83 -9.79 -14.32
N ASP A 181 6.79 -9.14 -15.48
CA ASP A 181 7.89 -8.32 -16.02
C ASP A 181 8.20 -7.13 -15.08
N PHE A 182 7.25 -6.73 -14.22
CA PHE A 182 7.39 -5.67 -13.21
C PHE A 182 7.51 -6.18 -11.76
N HIS A 183 7.72 -7.48 -11.54
CA HIS A 183 7.78 -8.12 -10.22
C HIS A 183 6.52 -7.87 -9.37
N VAL A 184 5.36 -7.82 -10.02
CA VAL A 184 4.05 -7.66 -9.37
C VAL A 184 3.35 -9.03 -9.32
N TYR A 185 3.06 -9.48 -8.11
CA TYR A 185 2.48 -10.81 -7.84
C TYR A 185 1.12 -10.66 -7.13
N PRO A 186 -0.02 -10.68 -7.86
CA PRO A 186 -1.34 -10.61 -7.24
C PRO A 186 -1.55 -11.74 -6.22
N ARG A 187 -1.88 -11.39 -4.98
CA ARG A 187 -1.95 -12.32 -3.84
C ARG A 187 -3.29 -13.03 -3.80
N ARG A 188 -3.31 -14.29 -4.26
CA ARG A 188 -4.55 -15.09 -4.29
C ARG A 188 -5.14 -15.32 -2.90
N GLU A 189 -4.29 -15.44 -1.90
CA GLU A 189 -4.63 -15.70 -0.51
C GLU A 189 -5.12 -14.44 0.23
N LEU A 190 -5.07 -13.26 -0.39
CA LEU A 190 -5.43 -11.99 0.25
C LEU A 190 -6.79 -12.01 0.97
N PRO A 191 -7.90 -12.54 0.38
CA PRO A 191 -9.19 -12.57 1.09
C PRO A 191 -9.16 -13.43 2.36
N ALA A 192 -8.44 -14.55 2.34
CA ALA A 192 -8.32 -15.44 3.50
C ALA A 192 -7.47 -14.80 4.61
N VAL A 193 -6.39 -14.10 4.24
CA VAL A 193 -5.55 -13.37 5.19
C VAL A 193 -6.34 -12.22 5.82
N LEU A 194 -7.08 -11.43 5.04
CA LEU A 194 -7.90 -10.34 5.57
C LEU A 194 -8.96 -10.82 6.55
N LYS A 195 -9.59 -11.97 6.26
CA LYS A 195 -10.56 -12.58 7.18
C LYS A 195 -9.91 -12.99 8.50
N ARG A 196 -8.75 -13.64 8.45
CA ARG A 196 -7.99 -14.04 9.64
C ARG A 196 -7.59 -12.82 10.50
N VAL A 197 -7.08 -11.76 9.85
CA VAL A 197 -6.70 -10.52 10.56
C VAL A 197 -7.92 -9.83 11.16
N ALA A 198 -9.03 -9.77 10.44
CA ALA A 198 -10.29 -9.22 10.96
C ALA A 198 -10.77 -9.96 12.21
N GLU A 199 -10.73 -11.29 12.19
CA GLU A 199 -11.10 -12.14 13.34
C GLU A 199 -10.13 -11.95 14.53
N ALA A 200 -8.82 -11.89 14.26
CA ALA A 200 -7.80 -11.75 15.30
C ALA A 200 -7.83 -10.39 16.02
N HIS A 201 -8.23 -9.33 15.33
CA HIS A 201 -8.24 -7.95 15.86
C HIS A 201 -9.64 -7.37 16.10
N ASP A 202 -10.70 -8.20 16.08
CA ASP A 202 -12.11 -7.80 16.25
C ASP A 202 -12.49 -6.64 15.30
N MET A 203 -12.23 -6.85 13.99
CA MET A 203 -12.49 -5.87 12.95
C MET A 203 -13.62 -6.33 12.02
N ALA A 204 -14.44 -5.38 11.57
CA ALA A 204 -15.38 -5.62 10.49
C ALA A 204 -14.66 -5.57 9.13
N LEU A 205 -14.92 -6.57 8.26
CA LEU A 205 -14.33 -6.65 6.91
C LEU A 205 -15.38 -6.38 5.82
N ASP A 206 -15.17 -5.36 5.00
CA ASP A 206 -15.85 -5.17 3.69
C ASP A 206 -14.86 -5.49 2.57
N PHE A 207 -15.14 -6.54 1.79
CA PHE A 207 -14.30 -6.98 0.66
C PHE A 207 -15.07 -6.94 -0.65
N ARG A 208 -14.50 -6.32 -1.68
CA ARG A 208 -15.11 -6.16 -3.00
C ARG A 208 -14.15 -6.52 -4.12
N SER A 209 -14.61 -7.35 -5.06
CA SER A 209 -13.94 -7.61 -6.33
C SER A 209 -14.53 -6.69 -7.40
N LEU A 210 -13.71 -5.81 -7.97
CA LEU A 210 -14.10 -4.75 -8.89
C LEU A 210 -13.59 -5.05 -10.32
N TRP A 211 -14.28 -4.50 -11.32
CA TRP A 211 -13.92 -4.57 -12.75
C TRP A 211 -13.52 -5.99 -13.21
N ARG A 212 -14.45 -6.95 -12.98
CA ARG A 212 -14.27 -8.37 -13.36
C ARG A 212 -13.08 -9.04 -12.65
N GLY A 213 -12.78 -8.61 -11.45
CA GLY A 213 -11.66 -9.16 -10.67
C GLY A 213 -10.30 -8.53 -11.01
N TYR A 214 -10.28 -7.44 -11.75
CA TYR A 214 -9.04 -6.70 -12.02
C TYR A 214 -8.44 -6.11 -10.74
N THR A 215 -9.29 -5.55 -9.88
CA THR A 215 -8.89 -4.92 -8.63
C THR A 215 -9.70 -5.51 -7.49
N TRP A 216 -9.04 -5.80 -6.40
CA TRP A 216 -9.66 -6.08 -5.12
C TRP A 216 -9.56 -4.86 -4.21
N ARG A 217 -10.64 -4.58 -3.53
CA ARG A 217 -10.72 -3.54 -2.51
C ARG A 217 -11.19 -4.13 -1.20
N ALA A 218 -10.54 -3.76 -0.11
CA ALA A 218 -10.93 -4.18 1.23
C ALA A 218 -10.87 -3.00 2.21
N THR A 219 -11.79 -2.99 3.16
CA THR A 219 -11.74 -2.11 4.33
C THR A 219 -11.94 -2.96 5.57
N LEU A 220 -10.99 -2.89 6.50
CA LEU A 220 -11.08 -3.47 7.83
C LEU A 220 -11.29 -2.32 8.82
N THR A 221 -12.38 -2.34 9.57
CA THR A 221 -12.71 -1.30 10.56
C THR A 221 -12.62 -1.90 11.96
N LYS A 222 -11.82 -1.28 12.81
CA LYS A 222 -11.63 -1.68 14.21
C LYS A 222 -12.80 -1.16 15.05
N GLY A 223 -13.35 -2.04 15.89
CA GLY A 223 -14.37 -1.66 16.86
C GLY A 223 -13.89 -0.66 17.92
#